data_74dc78d6b971642ce221fc00e7bdaa95
#
_entry.id   74dc78d6b971642ce221fc00e7bdaa95
#
_cell.length_a   1.000
_cell.length_b   1.000
_cell.length_c   1.000
_cell.angle_alpha   90.00
_cell.angle_beta   90.00
_cell.angle_gamma   90.00
#
_symmetry.space_group_name_H-M   'P 1'
#
loop_
_entity.id
_entity.type
_entity.pdbx_description
1 polymer ?
#
loop_
_entity_poly.entity_id
_entity_poly.type
_entity_poly.pdbx_seq_one_letter_code
_entity_poly.pdbx_strand_id
1 'polypeptide(L)'
;HDLHGVTLAVIADADGGLTVFGLNLGRDTLASAKARFGDTLQPALVARLGEVGALEALMEPFSAGFVSGRLVLSFDVSATSLQRWRERAGKSEAMEGGVRRFDMTHEDRAEADGARIAGLSFVPGLKLSEADVRQRFGEPAETLTQADGVRVLLYPAIGMTAAVPASGKTRTALQYVAPRDFNARLRAPLVAAAAAASAASASASATN
;
A
#
# COMPACT_ATOMS: atom_id res chain seq x y z
N HIS A 1 7.05 7.73 -25.25
CA HIS A 1 5.64 7.86 -24.84
C HIS A 1 5.64 8.45 -23.44
N ASP A 2 5.20 9.69 -23.40
CA ASP A 2 5.24 10.55 -22.23
C ASP A 2 4.36 10.02 -21.09
N LEU A 3 5.02 9.42 -20.14
CA LEU A 3 4.44 9.06 -18.85
C LEU A 3 4.50 10.26 -17.86
N HIS A 4 4.65 11.48 -18.37
CA HIS A 4 4.75 12.70 -17.54
C HIS A 4 3.54 12.94 -16.63
N GLY A 5 2.36 12.40 -16.98
CA GLY A 5 1.15 12.58 -16.19
C GLY A 5 1.17 11.95 -14.80
N VAL A 6 1.91 10.84 -14.58
CA VAL A 6 1.97 10.17 -13.27
C VAL A 6 2.96 10.86 -12.34
N THR A 7 4.01 11.46 -12.88
CA THR A 7 5.02 12.18 -12.11
C THR A 7 4.46 13.47 -11.52
N LEU A 8 3.54 14.13 -12.23
CA LEU A 8 2.89 15.36 -11.78
C LEU A 8 1.88 15.14 -10.64
N ALA A 9 1.51 13.88 -10.36
CA ALA A 9 0.55 13.54 -9.32
C ALA A 9 1.19 13.31 -7.94
N VAL A 10 2.53 13.39 -7.84
CA VAL A 10 3.28 13.15 -6.59
C VAL A 10 4.02 14.41 -6.20
N ILE A 11 3.68 14.99 -5.06
CA ILE A 11 4.27 16.23 -4.55
C ILE A 11 4.72 16.00 -3.10
N ALA A 12 6.03 16.09 -2.86
CA ALA A 12 6.58 16.06 -1.50
C ALA A 12 6.37 17.43 -0.85
N ASP A 13 5.75 17.45 0.34
CA ASP A 13 5.45 18.67 1.08
C ASP A 13 6.65 19.06 1.95
N ALA A 14 6.77 20.39 2.26
CA ALA A 14 7.85 20.91 3.08
C ALA A 14 7.85 20.42 4.53
N ASP A 15 6.70 19.94 5.03
CA ASP A 15 6.51 19.41 6.39
C ASP A 15 6.76 17.89 6.50
N GLY A 16 7.31 17.26 5.47
CA GLY A 16 7.55 15.81 5.42
C GLY A 16 6.33 14.99 5.02
N GLY A 17 5.26 15.62 4.53
CA GLY A 17 4.09 14.99 3.96
C GLY A 17 4.25 14.68 2.48
N LEU A 18 3.26 14.04 1.90
CA LEU A 18 3.21 13.69 0.49
C LEU A 18 1.79 13.79 -0.04
N THR A 19 1.64 14.46 -1.18
CA THR A 19 0.37 14.48 -1.91
C THR A 19 0.49 13.59 -3.14
N VAL A 20 -0.33 12.54 -3.22
CA VAL A 20 -0.37 11.58 -4.32
C VAL A 20 -1.80 11.52 -4.86
N PHE A 21 -1.95 11.70 -6.16
CA PHE A 21 -3.26 11.71 -6.82
C PHE A 21 -4.27 12.67 -6.15
N GLY A 22 -3.77 13.77 -5.60
CA GLY A 22 -4.57 14.76 -4.90
C GLY A 22 -4.92 14.42 -3.46
N LEU A 23 -4.44 13.30 -2.92
CA LEU A 23 -4.62 12.91 -1.53
C LEU A 23 -3.36 13.21 -0.72
N ASN A 24 -3.52 13.90 0.40
CA ASN A 24 -2.42 14.17 1.34
C ASN A 24 -2.32 13.01 2.34
N LEU A 25 -1.23 12.24 2.23
CA LEU A 25 -0.99 11.09 3.09
C LEU A 25 -0.63 11.54 4.50
N GLY A 26 -1.37 11.07 5.47
CA GLY A 26 -1.22 11.44 6.87
C GLY A 26 -2.17 12.56 7.35
N ARG A 27 -2.84 13.25 6.43
CA ARG A 27 -3.83 14.31 6.75
C ARG A 27 -5.23 13.97 6.28
N ASP A 28 -5.37 13.61 5.00
CA ASP A 28 -6.66 13.26 4.44
C ASP A 28 -7.23 12.00 5.07
N THR A 29 -8.55 11.92 5.10
CA THR A 29 -9.29 10.85 5.74
C THR A 29 -10.02 10.00 4.69
N LEU A 30 -10.62 8.90 5.13
CA LEU A 30 -11.52 8.11 4.29
C LEU A 30 -12.67 8.98 3.78
N ALA A 31 -13.23 9.86 4.61
CA ALA A 31 -14.28 10.80 4.19
C ALA A 31 -13.80 11.71 3.05
N SER A 32 -12.58 12.24 3.13
CA SER A 32 -11.97 13.03 2.05
C SER A 32 -11.84 12.25 0.75
N ALA A 33 -11.38 11.00 0.84
CA ALA A 33 -11.22 10.12 -0.32
C ALA A 33 -12.58 9.78 -0.95
N LYS A 34 -13.60 9.50 -0.15
CA LYS A 34 -14.96 9.27 -0.63
C LYS A 34 -15.53 10.49 -1.34
N ALA A 35 -15.31 11.68 -0.79
CA ALA A 35 -15.76 12.92 -1.40
C ALA A 35 -15.11 13.16 -2.77
N ARG A 36 -13.83 12.73 -2.92
CA ARG A 36 -13.07 12.88 -4.16
C ARG A 36 -13.44 11.85 -5.23
N PHE A 37 -13.57 10.59 -4.84
CA PHE A 37 -13.72 9.45 -5.76
C PHE A 37 -15.13 8.87 -5.82
N GLY A 38 -16.00 9.21 -4.88
CA GLY A 38 -17.37 8.73 -4.86
C GLY A 38 -17.50 7.22 -4.63
N ASP A 39 -18.52 6.62 -5.21
CA ASP A 39 -18.88 5.22 -5.01
C ASP A 39 -17.92 4.24 -5.69
N THR A 40 -17.02 4.71 -6.54
CA THR A 40 -15.96 3.88 -7.14
C THR A 40 -14.92 3.44 -6.11
N LEU A 41 -14.76 4.19 -5.04
CA LEU A 41 -13.91 3.82 -3.91
C LEU A 41 -14.68 2.90 -2.96
N GLN A 42 -14.16 1.70 -2.74
CA GLN A 42 -14.81 0.67 -1.93
C GLN A 42 -14.03 0.41 -0.64
N PRO A 43 -14.46 0.98 0.50
CA PRO A 43 -13.87 0.66 1.79
C PRO A 43 -14.20 -0.76 2.24
N ALA A 44 -13.24 -1.40 2.90
CA ALA A 44 -13.42 -2.74 3.45
C ALA A 44 -12.60 -2.93 4.73
N LEU A 45 -13.20 -3.60 5.70
CA LEU A 45 -12.50 -4.13 6.86
C LEU A 45 -12.09 -5.56 6.52
N VAL A 46 -10.79 -5.82 6.48
CA VAL A 46 -10.24 -7.12 6.08
C VAL A 46 -9.33 -7.68 7.17
N ALA A 47 -9.32 -9.00 7.31
CA ALA A 47 -8.41 -9.68 8.23
C ALA A 47 -8.14 -11.11 7.78
N ARG A 48 -6.93 -11.60 8.06
CA ARG A 48 -6.60 -13.01 8.00
C ARG A 48 -6.83 -13.65 9.35
N LEU A 49 -6.95 -14.98 9.38
CA LEU A 49 -7.08 -15.71 10.64
C LEU A 49 -5.87 -15.41 11.55
N GLY A 50 -6.17 -15.02 12.79
CA GLY A 50 -5.14 -14.70 13.79
C GLY A 50 -4.55 -13.28 13.68
N GLU A 51 -4.94 -12.50 12.68
CA GLU A 51 -4.51 -11.10 12.53
C GLU A 51 -5.57 -10.12 13.04
N VAL A 52 -5.09 -8.95 13.48
CA VAL A 52 -5.97 -7.85 13.91
C VAL A 52 -6.81 -7.34 12.74
N GLY A 53 -6.23 -7.31 11.55
CA GLY A 53 -6.86 -6.81 10.35
C GLY A 53 -6.46 -5.39 9.99
N ALA A 54 -7.13 -4.85 8.98
CA ALA A 54 -6.88 -3.51 8.47
C ALA A 54 -8.14 -2.91 7.85
N LEU A 55 -8.22 -1.59 7.90
CA LEU A 55 -9.16 -0.84 7.08
C LEU A 55 -8.44 -0.46 5.78
N GLU A 56 -9.03 -0.82 4.66
CA GLU A 56 -8.53 -0.52 3.32
C GLU A 56 -9.63 0.07 2.46
N ALA A 57 -9.27 0.74 1.39
CA ALA A 57 -10.21 1.17 0.35
C ALA A 57 -9.64 0.88 -1.02
N LEU A 58 -10.42 0.21 -1.85
CA LEU A 58 -10.02 -0.24 -3.18
C LEU A 58 -10.72 0.58 -4.26
N MET A 59 -9.97 0.94 -5.27
CA MET A 59 -10.50 1.45 -6.53
C MET A 59 -9.84 0.69 -7.70
N GLU A 60 -10.66 0.03 -8.51
CA GLU A 60 -10.22 -0.71 -9.68
C GLU A 60 -11.33 -0.68 -10.76
N PRO A 61 -11.06 -0.14 -11.97
CA PRO A 61 -9.84 0.55 -12.34
C PRO A 61 -9.76 1.97 -11.78
N PHE A 62 -8.59 2.39 -11.38
CA PHE A 62 -8.26 3.79 -11.11
C PHE A 62 -7.46 4.34 -12.28
N SER A 63 -7.77 5.54 -12.74
CA SER A 63 -7.06 6.18 -13.85
C SER A 63 -6.34 7.43 -13.39
N ALA A 64 -5.04 7.48 -13.66
CA ALA A 64 -4.18 8.64 -13.45
C ALA A 64 -3.61 9.05 -14.81
N GLY A 65 -4.24 10.04 -15.47
CA GLY A 65 -3.90 10.40 -16.84
C GLY A 65 -4.18 9.24 -17.81
N PHE A 66 -3.14 8.79 -18.52
CA PHE A 66 -3.25 7.67 -19.46
C PHE A 66 -2.96 6.30 -18.85
N VAL A 67 -2.63 6.26 -17.55
CA VAL A 67 -2.31 5.01 -16.87
C VAL A 67 -3.47 4.64 -15.98
N SER A 68 -3.95 3.42 -16.13
CA SER A 68 -4.96 2.85 -15.24
C SER A 68 -4.38 1.66 -14.48
N GLY A 69 -5.00 1.33 -13.35
CA GLY A 69 -4.55 0.23 -12.52
C GLY A 69 -5.39 0.09 -11.27
N ARG A 70 -4.84 -0.64 -10.32
CA ARG A 70 -5.45 -0.91 -9.02
C ARG A 70 -4.88 0.01 -7.97
N LEU A 71 -5.75 0.76 -7.31
CA LEU A 71 -5.40 1.64 -6.21
C LEU A 71 -5.94 1.06 -4.90
N VAL A 72 -5.09 0.99 -3.89
CA VAL A 72 -5.50 0.60 -2.53
C VAL A 72 -5.00 1.66 -1.55
N LEU A 73 -5.92 2.21 -0.77
CA LEU A 73 -5.60 3.08 0.36
C LEU A 73 -5.52 2.26 1.63
N SER A 74 -4.52 2.51 2.45
CA SER A 74 -4.40 1.99 3.80
C SER A 74 -4.61 3.11 4.81
N PHE A 75 -5.15 2.77 5.98
CA PHE A 75 -5.56 3.75 6.98
C PHE A 75 -4.89 3.49 8.32
N ASP A 76 -4.68 4.56 9.07
CA ASP A 76 -4.16 4.50 10.42
C ASP A 76 -5.33 4.32 11.38
N VAL A 77 -5.48 3.10 11.88
CA VAL A 77 -6.56 2.70 12.79
C VAL A 77 -5.97 1.87 13.92
N SER A 78 -6.38 2.15 15.14
CA SER A 78 -5.92 1.39 16.31
C SER A 78 -6.38 -0.07 16.26
N ALA A 79 -5.58 -0.97 16.81
CA ALA A 79 -5.93 -2.38 16.94
C ALA A 79 -7.25 -2.57 17.70
N THR A 80 -7.49 -1.75 18.71
CA THR A 80 -8.73 -1.77 19.49
C THR A 80 -9.95 -1.45 18.63
N SER A 81 -9.87 -0.42 17.79
CA SER A 81 -10.96 -0.06 16.88
C SER A 81 -11.21 -1.13 15.84
N LEU A 82 -10.16 -1.68 15.22
CA LEU A 82 -10.28 -2.75 14.24
C LEU A 82 -10.96 -3.99 14.83
N GLN A 83 -10.55 -4.38 16.04
CA GLN A 83 -11.14 -5.53 16.74
C GLN A 83 -12.62 -5.27 17.04
N ARG A 84 -12.95 -4.11 17.57
CA ARG A 84 -14.32 -3.72 17.89
C ARG A 84 -15.22 -3.76 16.65
N TRP A 85 -14.77 -3.18 15.54
CA TRP A 85 -15.55 -3.17 14.29
C TRP A 85 -15.74 -4.58 13.74
N ARG A 86 -14.73 -5.43 13.86
CA ARG A 86 -14.81 -6.83 13.41
C ARG A 86 -15.78 -7.65 14.25
N GLU A 87 -15.76 -7.49 15.58
CA GLU A 87 -16.66 -8.19 16.48
C GLU A 87 -18.13 -7.78 16.28
N ARG A 88 -18.36 -6.51 15.92
CA ARG A 88 -19.69 -5.96 15.67
C ARG A 88 -20.20 -6.21 14.25
N ALA A 89 -19.35 -6.63 13.34
CA ALA A 89 -19.70 -6.87 11.94
C ALA A 89 -20.82 -7.90 11.81
N GLY A 90 -21.80 -7.60 10.98
CA GLY A 90 -22.96 -8.48 10.79
C GLY A 90 -22.66 -9.71 9.94
N LYS A 91 -21.80 -9.57 8.94
CA LYS A 91 -21.43 -10.62 8.01
C LYS A 91 -19.94 -10.59 7.71
N SER A 92 -19.39 -11.75 7.37
CA SER A 92 -18.05 -11.83 6.82
C SER A 92 -18.06 -12.73 5.59
N GLU A 93 -17.19 -12.41 4.64
CA GLU A 93 -17.06 -13.09 3.37
C GLU A 93 -15.61 -13.55 3.17
N ALA A 94 -15.44 -14.79 2.74
CA ALA A 94 -14.12 -15.32 2.40
C ALA A 94 -13.68 -14.74 1.05
N MET A 95 -12.44 -14.25 1.01
CA MET A 95 -11.78 -13.72 -0.18
C MET A 95 -10.56 -14.58 -0.52
N GLU A 96 -9.92 -14.31 -1.64
CA GLU A 96 -8.70 -15.01 -2.03
C GLU A 96 -7.57 -14.82 -1.01
N GLY A 97 -6.68 -15.81 -0.91
CA GLY A 97 -5.50 -15.74 -0.07
C GLY A 97 -5.75 -15.86 1.43
N GLY A 98 -6.89 -16.42 1.85
CA GLY A 98 -7.23 -16.59 3.27
C GLY A 98 -7.67 -15.33 3.98
N VAL A 99 -7.97 -14.28 3.24
CA VAL A 99 -8.49 -13.01 3.75
C VAL A 99 -10.00 -13.11 3.92
N ARG A 100 -10.55 -12.53 4.98
CA ARG A 100 -11.98 -12.32 5.15
C ARG A 100 -12.29 -10.83 5.14
N ARG A 101 -13.39 -10.48 4.47
CA ARG A 101 -13.95 -9.15 4.46
C ARG A 101 -15.12 -9.10 5.44
N PHE A 102 -15.15 -8.10 6.30
CA PHE A 102 -16.18 -7.92 7.31
C PHE A 102 -17.08 -6.75 6.94
N ASP A 103 -18.40 -6.95 7.06
CA ASP A 103 -19.38 -5.92 6.79
C ASP A 103 -19.65 -5.12 8.07
N MET A 104 -19.03 -3.95 8.15
CA MET A 104 -19.14 -3.06 9.31
C MET A 104 -20.56 -2.56 9.49
N THR A 105 -20.94 -2.29 10.75
CA THR A 105 -22.19 -1.61 11.05
C THR A 105 -22.19 -0.18 10.49
N HIS A 106 -23.36 0.41 10.36
CA HIS A 106 -23.50 1.79 9.92
C HIS A 106 -22.72 2.77 10.83
N GLU A 107 -22.80 2.55 12.14
CA GLU A 107 -22.08 3.38 13.13
C GLU A 107 -20.56 3.23 12.99
N ASP A 108 -20.07 2.02 12.82
CA ASP A 108 -18.63 1.77 12.67
C ASP A 108 -18.11 2.31 11.35
N ARG A 109 -18.90 2.29 10.29
CA ARG A 109 -18.54 2.95 9.01
C ARG A 109 -18.41 4.46 9.18
N ALA A 110 -19.30 5.08 9.95
CA ALA A 110 -19.22 6.52 10.23
C ALA A 110 -17.96 6.87 11.02
N GLU A 111 -17.59 6.04 12.00
CA GLU A 111 -16.33 6.18 12.74
C GLU A 111 -15.11 5.99 11.82
N ALA A 112 -15.14 5.00 10.93
CA ALA A 112 -14.08 4.71 9.98
C ALA A 112 -13.84 5.87 9.00
N ASP A 113 -14.85 6.67 8.66
CA ASP A 113 -14.72 7.84 7.79
C ASP A 113 -13.71 8.88 8.32
N GLY A 114 -13.48 8.91 9.62
CA GLY A 114 -12.48 9.77 10.26
C GLY A 114 -11.06 9.21 10.24
N ALA A 115 -10.85 8.00 9.78
CA ALA A 115 -9.52 7.39 9.73
C ALA A 115 -8.63 8.09 8.72
N ARG A 116 -7.39 8.39 9.11
CA ARG A 116 -6.41 9.05 8.25
C ARG A 116 -5.78 8.07 7.29
N ILE A 117 -5.55 8.52 6.05
CA ILE A 117 -4.85 7.74 5.04
C ILE A 117 -3.37 7.65 5.44
N ALA A 118 -2.91 6.44 5.74
CA ALA A 118 -1.54 6.15 6.12
C ALA A 118 -0.64 5.87 4.91
N GLY A 119 -1.20 5.29 3.86
CA GLY A 119 -0.45 4.92 2.68
C GLY A 119 -1.34 4.65 1.48
N LEU A 120 -0.68 4.50 0.34
CA LEU A 120 -1.32 4.25 -0.92
C LEU A 120 -0.49 3.25 -1.70
N SER A 121 -1.13 2.23 -2.26
CA SER A 121 -0.52 1.27 -3.18
C SER A 121 -1.16 1.42 -4.55
N PHE A 122 -0.34 1.52 -5.58
CA PHE A 122 -0.80 1.57 -6.96
C PHE A 122 -0.10 0.52 -7.80
N VAL A 123 -0.87 -0.34 -8.42
CA VAL A 123 -0.38 -1.37 -9.34
C VAL A 123 -0.87 -1.01 -10.74
N PRO A 124 -0.02 -0.39 -11.58
CA PRO A 124 -0.41 -0.04 -12.93
C PRO A 124 -0.70 -1.30 -13.77
N GLY A 125 -1.67 -1.19 -14.65
CA GLY A 125 -2.05 -2.27 -15.56
C GLY A 125 -1.04 -2.53 -16.67
N LEU A 126 -0.14 -1.57 -16.93
CA LEU A 126 0.96 -1.75 -17.86
C LEU A 126 2.19 -2.32 -17.15
N LYS A 127 3.07 -2.96 -17.91
CA LYS A 127 4.31 -3.52 -17.38
C LYS A 127 5.33 -2.41 -17.13
N LEU A 128 5.81 -2.29 -15.90
CA LEU A 128 6.94 -1.43 -15.52
C LEU A 128 8.14 -2.30 -15.16
N SER A 129 9.21 -2.19 -15.93
CA SER A 129 10.49 -2.81 -15.59
C SER A 129 11.27 -1.96 -14.59
N GLU A 130 12.34 -2.53 -14.01
CA GLU A 130 13.25 -1.75 -13.17
C GLU A 130 13.84 -0.55 -13.92
N ALA A 131 14.19 -0.73 -15.19
CA ALA A 131 14.68 0.35 -16.05
C ALA A 131 13.65 1.46 -16.21
N ASP A 132 12.37 1.12 -16.40
CA ASP A 132 11.29 2.08 -16.51
C ASP A 132 11.12 2.89 -15.21
N VAL A 133 11.21 2.22 -14.06
CA VAL A 133 11.14 2.87 -12.75
C VAL A 133 12.30 3.85 -12.57
N ARG A 134 13.53 3.42 -12.88
CA ARG A 134 14.74 4.27 -12.78
C ARG A 134 14.67 5.47 -13.72
N GLN A 135 14.19 5.25 -14.92
CA GLN A 135 14.06 6.34 -15.89
C GLN A 135 13.07 7.41 -15.40
N ARG A 136 12.00 6.99 -14.73
CA ARG A 136 10.95 7.87 -14.27
C ARG A 136 11.26 8.57 -12.94
N PHE A 137 11.77 7.82 -11.97
CA PHE A 137 11.97 8.30 -10.61
C PHE A 137 13.44 8.59 -10.27
N GLY A 138 14.34 8.30 -11.19
CA GLY A 138 15.77 8.43 -10.98
C GLY A 138 16.37 7.21 -10.27
N GLU A 139 17.64 7.35 -9.84
CA GLU A 139 18.31 6.29 -9.10
C GLU A 139 17.74 6.18 -7.68
N PRO A 140 17.39 4.96 -7.23
CA PRO A 140 16.93 4.77 -5.86
C PRO A 140 18.07 5.00 -4.87
N ALA A 141 17.74 5.40 -3.66
CA ALA A 141 18.70 5.52 -2.57
C ALA A 141 19.24 4.15 -2.13
N GLU A 142 18.42 3.10 -2.28
CA GLU A 142 18.75 1.74 -1.88
C GLU A 142 17.92 0.76 -2.72
N THR A 143 18.46 -0.44 -2.95
CA THR A 143 17.71 -1.55 -3.57
C THR A 143 17.85 -2.78 -2.68
N LEU A 144 16.71 -3.41 -2.36
CA LEU A 144 16.65 -4.63 -1.57
C LEU A 144 16.07 -5.75 -2.44
N THR A 145 16.71 -6.93 -2.43
CA THR A 145 16.20 -8.11 -3.12
C THR A 145 15.56 -9.03 -2.07
N GLN A 146 14.28 -9.36 -2.28
CA GLN A 146 13.55 -10.27 -1.40
C GLN A 146 13.86 -11.74 -1.73
N ALA A 147 13.50 -12.64 -0.81
CA ALA A 147 13.74 -14.08 -0.96
C ALA A 147 13.09 -14.68 -2.22
N ASP A 148 11.96 -14.13 -2.67
CA ASP A 148 11.24 -14.54 -3.88
C ASP A 148 11.79 -13.93 -5.17
N GLY A 149 12.89 -13.15 -5.07
CA GLY A 149 13.52 -12.48 -6.20
C GLY A 149 12.94 -11.13 -6.55
N VAL A 150 11.90 -10.66 -5.86
CA VAL A 150 11.37 -9.30 -6.04
C VAL A 150 12.42 -8.28 -5.64
N ARG A 151 12.69 -7.33 -6.53
CA ARG A 151 13.61 -6.23 -6.28
C ARG A 151 12.81 -5.00 -5.87
N VAL A 152 13.11 -4.48 -4.68
CA VAL A 152 12.43 -3.31 -4.14
C VAL A 152 13.38 -2.12 -4.20
N LEU A 153 12.98 -1.12 -4.98
CA LEU A 153 13.71 0.14 -5.13
C LEU A 153 13.14 1.16 -4.15
N LEU A 154 14.00 1.77 -3.35
CA LEU A 154 13.61 2.67 -2.26
C LEU A 154 13.91 4.12 -2.62
N TYR A 155 12.88 4.95 -2.53
CA TYR A 155 12.94 6.40 -2.80
C TYR A 155 12.42 7.18 -1.57
N PRO A 156 13.21 7.25 -0.50
CA PRO A 156 12.74 7.86 0.76
C PRO A 156 12.37 9.34 0.65
N ALA A 157 13.02 10.10 -0.22
CA ALA A 157 12.74 11.52 -0.40
C ALA A 157 11.30 11.80 -0.88
N ILE A 158 10.72 10.87 -1.64
CA ILE A 158 9.34 10.94 -2.13
C ILE A 158 8.44 9.89 -1.47
N GLY A 159 8.88 9.27 -0.38
CA GLY A 159 8.08 8.32 0.38
C GLY A 159 7.64 7.09 -0.40
N MET A 160 8.40 6.65 -1.40
CA MET A 160 7.97 5.61 -2.33
C MET A 160 8.88 4.39 -2.32
N THR A 161 8.28 3.21 -2.45
CA THR A 161 8.97 1.99 -2.89
C THR A 161 8.36 1.48 -4.19
N ALA A 162 9.20 0.88 -5.03
CA ALA A 162 8.77 0.17 -6.23
C ALA A 162 9.20 -1.29 -6.12
N ALA A 163 8.24 -2.20 -6.00
CA ALA A 163 8.49 -3.63 -5.95
C ALA A 163 8.37 -4.21 -7.35
N VAL A 164 9.51 -4.57 -7.94
CA VAL A 164 9.61 -5.10 -9.31
C VAL A 164 9.75 -6.61 -9.26
N PRO A 165 8.77 -7.38 -9.78
CA PRO A 165 8.82 -8.82 -9.74
C PRO A 165 9.95 -9.39 -10.63
N ALA A 166 10.45 -10.57 -10.25
CA ALA A 166 11.54 -11.26 -10.96
C ALA A 166 11.10 -11.80 -12.33
N SER A 167 9.82 -12.08 -12.51
CA SER A 167 9.27 -12.66 -13.74
C SER A 167 7.89 -12.16 -14.10
N GLY A 168 7.54 -12.18 -15.37
CA GLY A 168 6.55 -11.40 -16.06
C GLY A 168 5.07 -11.62 -15.79
N LYS A 169 4.64 -12.41 -14.81
CA LYS A 169 3.21 -12.63 -14.54
C LYS A 169 2.63 -11.63 -13.51
N THR A 170 3.46 -11.13 -12.62
CA THR A 170 3.07 -10.18 -11.58
C THR A 170 3.43 -8.77 -12.03
N ARG A 171 2.64 -7.78 -11.65
CA ARG A 171 2.88 -6.37 -11.96
C ARG A 171 3.75 -5.72 -10.90
N THR A 172 4.48 -4.67 -11.31
CA THR A 172 5.19 -3.80 -10.37
C THR A 172 4.20 -3.06 -9.49
N ALA A 173 4.46 -3.04 -8.19
CA ALA A 173 3.66 -2.32 -7.21
C ALA A 173 4.42 -1.10 -6.70
N LEU A 174 3.77 0.06 -6.75
CA LEU A 174 4.27 1.31 -6.18
C LEU A 174 3.56 1.55 -4.85
N GLN A 175 4.33 1.76 -3.78
CA GLN A 175 3.78 2.09 -2.47
C GLN A 175 4.26 3.46 -2.04
N TYR A 176 3.34 4.26 -1.49
CA TYR A 176 3.60 5.62 -1.05
C TYR A 176 3.18 5.80 0.41
N VAL A 177 4.02 6.47 1.17
CA VAL A 177 3.71 6.98 2.51
C VAL A 177 4.27 8.39 2.63
N ALA A 178 3.87 9.14 3.64
CA ALA A 178 4.54 10.40 3.93
C ALA A 178 6.04 10.13 4.16
N PRO A 179 6.96 10.94 3.58
CA PRO A 179 8.40 10.70 3.72
C PRO A 179 8.88 10.56 5.18
N ARG A 180 8.27 11.29 6.11
CA ARG A 180 8.57 11.16 7.55
C ARG A 180 8.28 9.76 8.10
N ASP A 181 7.36 9.01 7.50
CA ASP A 181 6.95 7.68 7.92
C ASP A 181 7.64 6.56 7.12
N PHE A 182 8.48 6.91 6.15
CA PHE A 182 9.07 5.97 5.20
C PHE A 182 9.84 4.84 5.89
N ASN A 183 10.72 5.16 6.82
CA ASN A 183 11.50 4.13 7.49
C ASN A 183 10.60 3.18 8.30
N ALA A 184 9.72 3.71 9.13
CA ALA A 184 8.87 2.90 10.00
C ALA A 184 7.85 2.05 9.22
N ARG A 185 7.26 2.59 8.17
CA ARG A 185 6.16 1.94 7.44
C ARG A 185 6.61 1.10 6.24
N LEU A 186 7.70 1.47 5.58
CA LEU A 186 8.15 0.77 4.37
C LEU A 186 9.51 0.10 4.52
N ARG A 187 10.56 0.81 4.94
CA ARG A 187 11.90 0.26 4.96
C ARG A 187 12.11 -0.78 6.07
N ALA A 188 11.76 -0.44 7.31
CA ALA A 188 11.98 -1.33 8.45
C ALA A 188 11.29 -2.70 8.29
N PRO A 189 10.03 -2.80 7.83
CA PRO A 189 9.41 -4.09 7.56
C PRO A 189 10.13 -4.92 6.50
N LEU A 190 10.66 -4.30 5.45
CA LEU A 190 11.44 -4.99 4.40
C LEU A 190 12.75 -5.56 4.95
N VAL A 191 13.47 -4.77 5.74
CA VAL A 191 14.72 -5.20 6.39
C VAL A 191 14.44 -6.34 7.37
N ALA A 192 13.39 -6.26 8.16
CA ALA A 192 12.97 -7.31 9.09
C ALA A 192 12.60 -8.61 8.35
N ALA A 193 11.88 -8.52 7.24
CA ALA A 193 11.53 -9.67 6.41
C ALA A 193 12.77 -10.35 5.81
N ALA A 194 13.75 -9.57 5.34
CA ALA A 194 15.01 -10.09 4.82
C ALA A 194 15.83 -10.80 5.92
N ALA A 195 15.88 -10.24 7.12
CA ALA A 195 16.55 -10.86 8.26
C ALA A 195 15.88 -12.18 8.67
N ALA A 196 14.55 -12.22 8.71
CA ALA A 196 13.78 -13.43 9.01
C ALA A 196 14.01 -14.52 7.97
N ALA A 197 14.06 -14.19 6.68
CA ALA A 197 14.34 -15.11 5.59
C ALA A 197 15.76 -15.69 5.69
N SER A 198 16.75 -14.87 6.01
CA SER A 198 18.14 -15.30 6.23
C SER A 198 18.26 -16.24 7.42
N ALA A 199 17.60 -15.97 8.54
CA ALA A 199 17.57 -16.80 9.72
C ALA A 199 16.91 -18.16 9.44
N ALA A 200 15.81 -18.20 8.70
CA ALA A 200 15.15 -19.43 8.29
C ALA A 200 16.03 -20.31 7.38
N SER A 201 16.74 -19.69 6.43
CA SER A 201 17.70 -20.39 5.57
C SER A 201 18.88 -20.99 6.35
N ALA A 202 19.42 -20.25 7.33
CA ALA A 202 20.50 -20.73 8.20
C ALA A 202 20.05 -21.93 9.06
N SER A 203 18.85 -21.89 9.62
CA SER A 203 18.27 -23.00 10.39
C SER A 203 18.07 -24.25 9.55
N ALA A 204 17.59 -24.11 8.30
CA ALA A 204 17.43 -25.23 7.39
C ALA A 204 18.75 -25.89 7.00
N SER A 205 19.82 -25.10 6.84
CA SER A 205 21.18 -25.60 6.54
C SER A 205 21.84 -26.33 7.70
N ALA A 206 21.49 -26.01 8.93
CA ALA A 206 22.06 -26.62 10.12
C ALA A 206 21.44 -28.01 10.47
N THR A 207 20.35 -28.39 9.81
CA THR A 207 19.61 -29.63 10.08
C THR A 207 19.98 -30.78 9.12
N ASN A 208 20.88 -30.58 8.15
CA ASN A 208 21.37 -31.59 7.19
C ASN A 208 22.73 -32.12 7.60
#